data_045db3b01c91d296a65a554acc21c5de
#
_entry.id   045db3b01c91d296a65a554acc21c5de
#
_cell.length_a   1.000
_cell.length_b   1.000
_cell.length_c   1.000
_cell.angle_alpha   90.00
_cell.angle_beta   90.00
_cell.angle_gamma   90.00
#
_symmetry.space_group_name_H-M   'P 1'
#
loop_
_entity.id
_entity.type
_entity.pdbx_description
1 polymer ?
#
loop_
_entity_poly.entity_id
_entity_poly.type
_entity_poly.pdbx_seq_one_letter_code
_entity_poly.pdbx_strand_id
1 'polypeptide(L)'
;MAASTKYPLVNKIRQSPPVDLSIPYDSAWLKGKTILITGGASGFGAGFVRKWAANGATVVIGDVNVQKGDSLVRDVQKETGNNSVHFVHCDVTDWQSQVNLFKEAVRLSPHGGIDTVVANAGIAGEDPLQRPGKLDAAEPPKPDFRIIDVNLNGVLYTSHLAFFYLPRNPGSTDCNTSSDPNANPRDRHLLLLGSIASLAPIPIQPQYGAAKHAVLGLFRSLRSSSFMQGVRINLLCPYFIDTPIVTTGARIALAGGALGKVEDVVDAATRFTADSRILGRSLVIGPKLNVRQEENGEWTLVAKDPPESQETAIWEAYAEDWEDSEAFCRSLVRVLNAFQKTRGWVGWAKDIIGAVGYGLGFIRR
;
A
#
# COMPACT_ATOMS: atom_id res chain seq x y z
N MET A 1 20.13 -33.68 4.28
CA MET A 1 20.99 -32.50 4.35
C MET A 1 20.08 -31.27 4.28
N ALA A 2 19.73 -30.69 5.43
CA ALA A 2 18.96 -29.45 5.45
C ALA A 2 19.89 -28.32 5.03
N ALA A 3 19.61 -27.69 3.90
CA ALA A 3 20.33 -26.52 3.44
C ALA A 3 20.21 -25.44 4.51
N SER A 4 21.35 -25.09 5.11
CA SER A 4 21.50 -23.92 5.97
C SER A 4 21.11 -22.70 5.15
N THR A 5 19.87 -22.27 5.26
CA THR A 5 19.44 -20.97 4.78
C THR A 5 20.14 -19.91 5.64
N LYS A 6 21.38 -19.56 5.25
CA LYS A 6 21.96 -18.30 5.65
C LYS A 6 21.10 -17.19 5.03
N TYR A 7 20.13 -16.72 5.79
CA TYR A 7 19.48 -15.46 5.45
C TYR A 7 20.44 -14.32 5.76
N PRO A 8 21.01 -13.65 4.78
CA PRO A 8 21.65 -12.38 5.01
C PRO A 8 20.58 -11.31 5.18
N LEU A 9 19.74 -11.46 6.21
CA LEU A 9 18.61 -10.58 6.52
C LEU A 9 19.05 -9.12 6.63
N VAL A 10 20.24 -8.87 7.15
CA VAL A 10 20.82 -7.54 7.29
C VAL A 10 20.97 -6.80 5.94
N ASN A 11 21.15 -7.52 4.83
CA ASN A 11 21.27 -6.92 3.50
C ASN A 11 19.93 -6.82 2.75
N LYS A 12 18.88 -7.43 3.26
CA LYS A 12 17.54 -7.43 2.64
C LYS A 12 16.61 -6.36 3.21
N ILE A 13 16.92 -5.82 4.41
CA ILE A 13 16.17 -4.73 5.04
C ILE A 13 16.70 -3.42 4.48
N ARG A 14 16.44 -3.10 3.23
CA ARG A 14 16.83 -1.82 2.68
C ARG A 14 15.63 -1.16 2.03
N GLN A 15 15.34 0.04 2.51
CA GLN A 15 14.52 0.99 1.81
C GLN A 15 15.27 1.41 0.53
N SER A 16 14.56 1.60 -0.57
CA SER A 16 15.16 2.21 -1.76
C SER A 16 15.62 3.64 -1.47
N PRO A 17 16.53 4.21 -2.25
CA PRO A 17 16.80 5.65 -2.19
C PRO A 17 15.51 6.47 -2.36
N PRO A 18 15.51 7.75 -1.96
CA PRO A 18 14.43 8.69 -2.27
C PRO A 18 14.01 8.61 -3.73
N VAL A 19 12.72 8.78 -3.99
CA VAL A 19 12.20 8.70 -5.36
C VAL A 19 12.62 9.95 -6.13
N ASP A 20 13.43 9.78 -7.14
CA ASP A 20 13.76 10.87 -8.05
C ASP A 20 12.55 11.15 -8.96
N LEU A 21 11.84 12.22 -8.64
CA LEU A 21 10.64 12.64 -9.37
C LEU A 21 10.94 13.27 -10.72
N SER A 22 12.21 13.68 -10.98
CA SER A 22 12.64 14.23 -12.26
C SER A 22 12.82 13.17 -13.34
N ILE A 23 13.04 11.91 -12.94
CA ILE A 23 13.23 10.78 -13.86
C ILE A 23 11.86 10.25 -14.29
N PRO A 24 11.57 10.17 -15.60
CA PRO A 24 10.36 9.49 -16.07
C PRO A 24 10.43 7.98 -15.80
N TYR A 25 9.28 7.39 -15.44
CA TYR A 25 9.16 5.95 -15.27
C TYR A 25 8.71 5.27 -16.58
N ASP A 26 9.10 4.02 -16.76
CA ASP A 26 8.64 3.20 -17.88
C ASP A 26 7.33 2.47 -17.52
N SER A 27 6.20 3.01 -17.95
CA SER A 27 4.91 2.36 -17.73
C SER A 27 4.71 1.08 -18.54
N ALA A 28 5.56 0.78 -19.53
CA ALA A 28 5.49 -0.46 -20.31
C ALA A 28 5.71 -1.71 -19.43
N TRP A 29 6.40 -1.56 -18.30
CA TRP A 29 6.57 -2.66 -17.33
C TRP A 29 5.27 -3.14 -16.67
N LEU A 30 4.18 -2.37 -16.78
CA LEU A 30 2.84 -2.77 -16.33
C LEU A 30 2.20 -3.84 -17.22
N LYS A 31 2.67 -3.99 -18.47
CA LYS A 31 2.10 -4.94 -19.43
C LYS A 31 2.17 -6.38 -18.89
N GLY A 32 1.02 -7.05 -18.92
CA GLY A 32 0.89 -8.45 -18.49
C GLY A 32 0.90 -8.66 -16.97
N LYS A 33 0.96 -7.60 -16.16
CA LYS A 33 0.76 -7.70 -14.71
C LYS A 33 -0.71 -7.86 -14.36
N THR A 34 -0.99 -8.50 -13.23
CA THR A 34 -2.32 -8.55 -12.63
C THR A 34 -2.35 -7.66 -11.40
N ILE A 35 -3.24 -6.67 -11.41
CA ILE A 35 -3.40 -5.66 -10.38
C ILE A 35 -4.80 -5.75 -9.78
N LEU A 36 -4.90 -5.93 -8.47
CA LEU A 36 -6.14 -5.93 -7.70
C LEU A 36 -6.29 -4.59 -6.98
N ILE A 37 -7.45 -3.95 -7.11
CA ILE A 37 -7.74 -2.64 -6.54
C ILE A 37 -9.03 -2.70 -5.74
N THR A 38 -9.00 -2.40 -4.45
CA THR A 38 -10.21 -2.19 -3.64
C THR A 38 -10.70 -0.74 -3.78
N GLY A 39 -12.03 -0.53 -3.82
CA GLY A 39 -12.61 0.80 -4.06
C GLY A 39 -12.27 1.33 -5.45
N GLY A 40 -12.21 0.45 -6.46
CA GLY A 40 -11.72 0.78 -7.79
C GLY A 40 -12.74 1.43 -8.72
N ALA A 41 -14.04 1.49 -8.35
CA ALA A 41 -15.09 1.96 -9.25
C ALA A 41 -15.22 3.50 -9.35
N SER A 42 -14.47 4.26 -8.56
CA SER A 42 -14.56 5.73 -8.53
C SER A 42 -13.25 6.38 -8.08
N GLY A 43 -13.17 7.72 -8.17
CA GLY A 43 -12.06 8.52 -7.65
C GLY A 43 -10.70 8.06 -8.17
N PHE A 44 -9.73 7.92 -7.27
CA PHE A 44 -8.37 7.46 -7.61
C PHE A 44 -8.37 6.07 -8.22
N GLY A 45 -9.17 5.16 -7.64
CA GLY A 45 -9.27 3.79 -8.12
C GLY A 45 -9.64 3.73 -9.61
N ALA A 46 -10.64 4.47 -10.03
CA ALA A 46 -11.03 4.56 -11.45
C ALA A 46 -9.91 5.16 -12.32
N GLY A 47 -9.17 6.14 -11.81
CA GLY A 47 -8.00 6.70 -12.48
C GLY A 47 -6.89 5.65 -12.66
N PHE A 48 -6.60 4.88 -11.63
CA PHE A 48 -5.63 3.76 -11.70
C PHE A 48 -6.05 2.71 -12.71
N VAL A 49 -7.31 2.30 -12.68
CA VAL A 49 -7.88 1.32 -13.63
C VAL A 49 -7.66 1.76 -15.06
N ARG A 50 -8.03 3.00 -15.43
CA ARG A 50 -7.86 3.54 -16.78
C ARG A 50 -6.38 3.56 -17.20
N LYS A 51 -5.52 4.12 -16.35
CA LYS A 51 -4.09 4.25 -16.64
C LYS A 51 -3.41 2.89 -16.84
N TRP A 52 -3.65 1.95 -15.92
CA TRP A 52 -2.95 0.68 -15.95
C TRP A 52 -3.52 -0.29 -17.00
N ALA A 53 -4.82 -0.25 -17.26
CA ALA A 53 -5.42 -0.98 -18.36
C ALA A 53 -4.90 -0.50 -19.73
N ALA A 54 -4.73 0.82 -19.91
CA ALA A 54 -4.14 1.40 -21.11
C ALA A 54 -2.69 0.96 -21.34
N ASN A 55 -1.98 0.59 -20.27
CA ASN A 55 -0.62 0.03 -20.33
C ASN A 55 -0.59 -1.52 -20.37
N GLY A 56 -1.72 -2.17 -20.63
CA GLY A 56 -1.80 -3.60 -20.87
C GLY A 56 -1.77 -4.48 -19.60
N ALA A 57 -2.09 -3.92 -18.44
CA ALA A 57 -2.30 -4.70 -17.21
C ALA A 57 -3.65 -5.40 -17.23
N THR A 58 -3.74 -6.57 -16.60
CA THR A 58 -5.01 -7.16 -16.14
C THR A 58 -5.40 -6.44 -14.86
N VAL A 59 -6.58 -5.83 -14.82
CA VAL A 59 -7.04 -5.06 -13.65
C VAL A 59 -8.32 -5.68 -13.09
N VAL A 60 -8.29 -6.06 -11.81
CA VAL A 60 -9.45 -6.58 -11.10
C VAL A 60 -9.90 -5.55 -10.06
N ILE A 61 -11.13 -5.10 -10.23
CA ILE A 61 -11.76 -4.03 -9.45
C ILE A 61 -12.65 -4.66 -8.38
N GLY A 62 -12.39 -4.40 -7.11
CA GLY A 62 -13.29 -4.69 -6.01
C GLY A 62 -14.00 -3.42 -5.55
N ASP A 63 -15.33 -3.38 -5.57
CA ASP A 63 -16.11 -2.24 -5.06
C ASP A 63 -17.52 -2.70 -4.66
N VAL A 64 -18.15 -1.96 -3.75
CA VAL A 64 -19.55 -2.21 -3.37
C VAL A 64 -20.55 -1.70 -4.42
N ASN A 65 -20.13 -0.76 -5.26
CA ASN A 65 -21.00 -0.14 -6.26
C ASN A 65 -20.95 -0.88 -7.60
N VAL A 66 -21.84 -1.87 -7.75
CA VAL A 66 -21.92 -2.72 -8.94
C VAL A 66 -22.14 -1.90 -10.22
N GLN A 67 -23.06 -0.92 -10.19
CA GLN A 67 -23.39 -0.12 -11.37
C GLN A 67 -22.18 0.69 -11.87
N LYS A 68 -21.44 1.35 -10.95
CA LYS A 68 -20.22 2.09 -11.31
C LYS A 68 -19.12 1.15 -11.78
N GLY A 69 -18.95 0.01 -11.11
CA GLY A 69 -17.95 -0.98 -11.46
C GLY A 69 -18.13 -1.53 -12.88
N ASP A 70 -19.35 -1.98 -13.20
CA ASP A 70 -19.70 -2.49 -14.53
C ASP A 70 -19.61 -1.43 -15.62
N SER A 71 -20.01 -0.18 -15.30
CA SER A 71 -19.87 0.93 -16.26
C SER A 71 -18.40 1.21 -16.54
N LEU A 72 -17.58 1.32 -15.50
CA LEU A 72 -16.15 1.58 -15.64
C LEU A 72 -15.45 0.51 -16.47
N VAL A 73 -15.78 -0.77 -16.26
CA VAL A 73 -15.21 -1.88 -17.06
C VAL A 73 -15.52 -1.67 -18.55
N ARG A 74 -16.81 -1.45 -18.90
CA ARG A 74 -17.21 -1.22 -20.31
C ARG A 74 -16.50 -0.01 -20.92
N ASP A 75 -16.45 1.09 -20.19
CA ASP A 75 -15.82 2.33 -20.65
C ASP A 75 -14.32 2.12 -20.91
N VAL A 76 -13.60 1.51 -19.95
CA VAL A 76 -12.16 1.27 -20.06
C VAL A 76 -11.83 0.26 -21.18
N GLN A 77 -12.62 -0.81 -21.30
CA GLN A 77 -12.44 -1.77 -22.40
C GLN A 77 -12.62 -1.09 -23.77
N LYS A 78 -13.62 -0.22 -23.90
CA LYS A 78 -13.85 0.57 -25.13
C LYS A 78 -12.74 1.58 -25.40
N GLU A 79 -12.27 2.30 -24.37
CA GLU A 79 -11.25 3.34 -24.49
C GLU A 79 -9.86 2.78 -24.83
N THR A 80 -9.52 1.63 -24.24
CA THR A 80 -8.17 1.07 -24.29
C THR A 80 -8.02 -0.14 -25.22
N GLY A 81 -9.12 -0.78 -25.59
CA GLY A 81 -9.11 -2.08 -26.27
C GLY A 81 -8.68 -3.25 -25.38
N ASN A 82 -8.42 -3.02 -24.10
CA ASN A 82 -7.99 -4.04 -23.16
C ASN A 82 -9.19 -4.74 -22.52
N ASN A 83 -9.45 -5.98 -22.91
CA ASN A 83 -10.55 -6.79 -22.38
C ASN A 83 -10.23 -7.46 -21.02
N SER A 84 -9.01 -7.30 -20.51
CA SER A 84 -8.57 -7.86 -19.21
C SER A 84 -8.85 -6.92 -18.05
N VAL A 85 -9.97 -6.22 -18.07
CA VAL A 85 -10.47 -5.38 -16.97
C VAL A 85 -11.74 -6.04 -16.45
N HIS A 86 -11.80 -6.31 -15.15
CA HIS A 86 -12.86 -7.10 -14.53
C HIS A 86 -13.37 -6.41 -13.27
N PHE A 87 -14.65 -6.54 -13.01
CA PHE A 87 -15.29 -6.09 -11.78
C PHE A 87 -15.74 -7.28 -10.94
N VAL A 88 -15.54 -7.20 -9.63
CA VAL A 88 -16.00 -8.15 -8.62
C VAL A 88 -16.62 -7.34 -7.48
N HIS A 89 -17.88 -7.62 -7.14
CA HIS A 89 -18.49 -7.00 -5.96
C HIS A 89 -17.69 -7.32 -4.71
N CYS A 90 -17.31 -6.30 -3.95
CA CYS A 90 -16.54 -6.47 -2.72
C CYS A 90 -16.88 -5.39 -1.69
N ASP A 91 -17.38 -5.82 -0.54
CA ASP A 91 -17.40 -5.02 0.68
C ASP A 91 -16.10 -5.30 1.46
N VAL A 92 -15.25 -4.29 1.60
CA VAL A 92 -13.97 -4.44 2.30
C VAL A 92 -14.11 -4.65 3.80
N THR A 93 -15.28 -4.41 4.37
CA THR A 93 -15.58 -4.67 5.78
C THR A 93 -15.96 -6.13 6.04
N ASP A 94 -16.31 -6.87 4.99
CA ASP A 94 -16.61 -8.29 5.03
C ASP A 94 -15.42 -9.14 4.63
N TRP A 95 -14.94 -9.97 5.54
CA TRP A 95 -13.78 -10.84 5.34
C TRP A 95 -13.97 -11.80 4.15
N GLN A 96 -15.15 -12.45 4.07
CA GLN A 96 -15.38 -13.42 3.01
C GLN A 96 -15.52 -12.76 1.63
N SER A 97 -16.07 -11.55 1.59
CA SER A 97 -16.13 -10.73 0.37
C SER A 97 -14.73 -10.42 -0.16
N GLN A 98 -13.80 -10.03 0.72
CA GLN A 98 -12.41 -9.83 0.33
C GLN A 98 -11.72 -11.13 -0.11
N VAL A 99 -11.90 -12.23 0.62
CA VAL A 99 -11.36 -13.55 0.21
C VAL A 99 -11.83 -13.93 -1.18
N ASN A 100 -13.11 -13.71 -1.49
CA ASN A 100 -13.67 -14.00 -2.82
C ASN A 100 -13.05 -13.10 -3.91
N LEU A 101 -12.86 -11.81 -3.63
CA LEU A 101 -12.19 -10.89 -4.55
C LEU A 101 -10.78 -11.38 -4.91
N PHE A 102 -9.98 -11.81 -3.92
CA PHE A 102 -8.62 -12.30 -4.18
C PHE A 102 -8.62 -13.61 -4.97
N LYS A 103 -9.54 -14.54 -4.68
CA LYS A 103 -9.70 -15.79 -5.45
C LYS A 103 -10.04 -15.51 -6.90
N GLU A 104 -10.98 -14.59 -7.14
CA GLU A 104 -11.36 -14.18 -8.48
C GLU A 104 -10.22 -13.47 -9.21
N ALA A 105 -9.44 -12.64 -8.53
CA ALA A 105 -8.27 -12.00 -9.12
C ALA A 105 -7.24 -13.02 -9.61
N VAL A 106 -6.97 -14.07 -8.84
CA VAL A 106 -6.09 -15.17 -9.25
C VAL A 106 -6.70 -15.94 -10.43
N ARG A 107 -8.00 -16.24 -10.42
CA ARG A 107 -8.69 -16.95 -11.50
C ARG A 107 -8.69 -16.17 -12.82
N LEU A 108 -8.84 -14.84 -12.75
CA LEU A 108 -8.88 -13.94 -13.91
C LEU A 108 -7.47 -13.57 -14.41
N SER A 109 -6.46 -13.84 -13.62
CA SER A 109 -5.08 -13.57 -13.97
C SER A 109 -4.58 -14.50 -15.07
N PRO A 110 -3.96 -13.99 -16.15
CA PRO A 110 -3.39 -14.83 -17.21
C PRO A 110 -2.27 -15.77 -16.75
N HIS A 111 -1.60 -15.44 -15.62
CA HIS A 111 -0.50 -16.23 -15.05
C HIS A 111 -0.86 -16.88 -13.70
N GLY A 112 -2.12 -16.78 -13.26
CA GLY A 112 -2.59 -17.41 -12.03
C GLY A 112 -2.07 -16.78 -10.73
N GLY A 113 -1.69 -15.49 -10.75
CA GLY A 113 -1.19 -14.77 -9.58
C GLY A 113 -1.53 -13.28 -9.58
N ILE A 114 -1.14 -12.58 -8.54
CA ILE A 114 -1.36 -11.14 -8.38
C ILE A 114 0.00 -10.47 -8.21
N ASP A 115 0.30 -9.47 -9.05
CA ASP A 115 1.55 -8.71 -8.99
C ASP A 115 1.46 -7.52 -8.03
N THR A 116 0.29 -6.85 -8.01
CA THR A 116 0.08 -5.67 -7.17
C THR A 116 -1.29 -5.70 -6.52
N VAL A 117 -1.34 -5.40 -5.24
CA VAL A 117 -2.57 -5.18 -4.48
C VAL A 117 -2.62 -3.72 -4.04
N VAL A 118 -3.72 -3.04 -4.31
CA VAL A 118 -3.94 -1.64 -3.94
C VAL A 118 -5.07 -1.54 -2.94
N ALA A 119 -4.73 -1.25 -1.69
CA ALA A 119 -5.69 -1.02 -0.62
C ALA A 119 -6.19 0.43 -0.69
N ASN A 120 -7.07 0.70 -1.69
CA ASN A 120 -7.54 2.04 -2.01
C ASN A 120 -8.93 2.36 -1.44
N ALA A 121 -9.77 1.38 -1.14
CA ALA A 121 -11.10 1.62 -0.61
C ALA A 121 -11.08 2.54 0.60
N GLY A 122 -11.93 3.56 0.58
CA GLY A 122 -12.04 4.51 1.67
C GLY A 122 -13.26 5.40 1.54
N ILE A 123 -13.78 5.83 2.67
CA ILE A 123 -14.91 6.75 2.77
C ILE A 123 -14.56 7.93 3.68
N ALA A 124 -15.22 9.05 3.44
CA ALA A 124 -15.34 10.17 4.37
C ALA A 124 -16.82 10.51 4.52
N GLY A 125 -17.14 11.32 5.51
CA GLY A 125 -18.54 11.70 5.74
C GLY A 125 -18.71 12.39 7.08
N GLU A 126 -19.93 12.40 7.59
CA GLU A 126 -20.18 12.90 8.93
C GLU A 126 -19.49 12.01 9.97
N ASP A 127 -18.78 12.64 10.89
CA ASP A 127 -18.14 11.97 12.01
C ASP A 127 -18.95 12.23 13.29
N PRO A 128 -19.65 11.19 13.80
CA PRO A 128 -20.52 11.38 14.97
C PRO A 128 -19.75 11.37 16.30
N LEU A 129 -18.44 11.11 16.32
CA LEU A 129 -17.69 10.94 17.56
C LEU A 129 -17.79 12.15 18.50
N GLN A 130 -17.80 13.37 17.95
CA GLN A 130 -17.95 14.62 18.69
C GLN A 130 -19.39 15.12 18.75
N ARG A 131 -20.36 14.32 18.33
CA ARG A 131 -21.80 14.65 18.31
C ARG A 131 -22.60 13.61 19.10
N PRO A 132 -22.55 13.63 20.42
CA PRO A 132 -23.14 12.59 21.28
C PRO A 132 -24.68 12.55 21.27
N GLY A 133 -25.34 13.31 20.40
CA GLY A 133 -26.78 13.42 20.34
C GLY A 133 -27.32 14.56 21.21
N LYS A 134 -28.58 14.45 21.63
CA LYS A 134 -29.21 15.45 22.49
C LYS A 134 -28.68 15.30 23.93
N LEU A 135 -28.23 16.41 24.52
CA LEU A 135 -27.64 16.42 25.86
C LEU A 135 -28.67 16.15 26.97
N ASP A 136 -29.97 16.29 26.68
CA ASP A 136 -31.08 15.99 27.58
C ASP A 136 -31.64 14.57 27.43
N ALA A 137 -31.05 13.75 26.53
CA ALA A 137 -31.43 12.36 26.40
C ALA A 137 -30.95 11.53 27.60
N ALA A 138 -31.72 10.48 27.95
CA ALA A 138 -31.37 9.60 29.07
C ALA A 138 -30.05 8.82 28.78
N GLU A 139 -29.77 8.49 27.52
CA GLU A 139 -28.57 7.80 27.08
C GLU A 139 -28.09 8.36 25.73
N PRO A 140 -26.77 8.41 25.49
CA PRO A 140 -26.25 8.81 24.18
C PRO A 140 -26.47 7.70 23.13
N PRO A 141 -26.68 8.05 21.85
CA PRO A 141 -26.74 7.06 20.79
C PRO A 141 -25.37 6.38 20.59
N LYS A 142 -25.41 5.11 20.21
CA LYS A 142 -24.18 4.39 19.82
C LYS A 142 -23.53 5.10 18.61
N PRO A 143 -22.24 5.45 18.67
CA PRO A 143 -21.56 6.06 17.53
C PRO A 143 -21.44 5.07 16.36
N ASP A 144 -21.49 5.60 15.15
CA ASP A 144 -21.23 4.85 13.92
C ASP A 144 -19.71 4.86 13.62
N PHE A 145 -19.12 3.68 13.48
CA PHE A 145 -17.70 3.50 13.21
C PHE A 145 -17.41 3.00 11.79
N ARG A 146 -18.34 3.13 10.85
CA ARG A 146 -18.13 2.71 9.46
C ARG A 146 -16.87 3.30 8.82
N ILE A 147 -16.48 4.54 9.20
CA ILE A 147 -15.24 5.16 8.73
C ILE A 147 -14.02 4.33 9.16
N ILE A 148 -13.99 3.87 10.40
CA ILE A 148 -12.93 2.98 10.92
C ILE A 148 -12.99 1.62 10.22
N ASP A 149 -14.18 1.04 10.06
CA ASP A 149 -14.35 -0.29 9.48
C ASP A 149 -13.85 -0.33 8.03
N VAL A 150 -14.19 0.67 7.22
CA VAL A 150 -13.73 0.74 5.83
C VAL A 150 -12.27 1.15 5.74
N ASN A 151 -11.88 2.27 6.38
CA ASN A 151 -10.59 2.92 6.15
C ASN A 151 -9.43 2.27 6.93
N LEU A 152 -9.73 1.46 7.94
CA LEU A 152 -8.72 0.74 8.72
C LEU A 152 -8.92 -0.77 8.67
N ASN A 153 -10.04 -1.32 9.16
CA ASN A 153 -10.25 -2.76 9.19
C ASN A 153 -10.22 -3.36 7.77
N GLY A 154 -10.86 -2.68 6.80
CA GLY A 154 -10.81 -3.08 5.39
C GLY A 154 -9.38 -3.09 4.83
N VAL A 155 -8.56 -2.09 5.18
CA VAL A 155 -7.14 -2.05 4.76
C VAL A 155 -6.33 -3.16 5.42
N LEU A 156 -6.59 -3.48 6.70
CA LEU A 156 -5.92 -4.57 7.41
C LEU A 156 -6.24 -5.93 6.77
N TYR A 157 -7.51 -6.21 6.43
CA TYR A 157 -7.90 -7.42 5.72
C TYR A 157 -7.25 -7.52 4.35
N THR A 158 -7.29 -6.43 3.56
CA THR A 158 -6.63 -6.36 2.24
C THR A 158 -5.13 -6.63 2.35
N SER A 159 -4.47 -6.02 3.35
CA SER A 159 -3.04 -6.22 3.59
C SER A 159 -2.70 -7.66 4.00
N HIS A 160 -3.50 -8.24 4.89
CA HIS A 160 -3.34 -9.64 5.30
C HIS A 160 -3.45 -10.61 4.11
N LEU A 161 -4.46 -10.42 3.27
CA LEU A 161 -4.63 -11.22 2.05
C LEU A 161 -3.49 -10.96 1.06
N ALA A 162 -3.01 -9.73 0.92
CA ALA A 162 -1.86 -9.42 0.09
C ALA A 162 -0.62 -10.21 0.51
N PHE A 163 -0.30 -10.29 1.81
CA PHE A 163 0.80 -11.10 2.32
C PHE A 163 0.60 -12.62 2.14
N PHE A 164 -0.62 -13.07 1.95
CA PHE A 164 -0.91 -14.46 1.60
C PHE A 164 -0.76 -14.73 0.09
N TYR A 165 -1.23 -13.83 -0.78
CA TYR A 165 -1.30 -14.07 -2.22
C TYR A 165 -0.05 -13.62 -2.98
N LEU A 166 0.54 -12.48 -2.65
CA LEU A 166 1.70 -11.94 -3.37
C LEU A 166 2.93 -12.86 -3.37
N PRO A 167 3.32 -13.51 -2.25
CA PRO A 167 4.42 -14.47 -2.27
C PRO A 167 4.14 -15.72 -3.10
N ARG A 168 2.86 -16.01 -3.38
CA ARG A 168 2.41 -17.14 -4.19
C ARG A 168 2.27 -16.81 -5.67
N ASN A 169 2.58 -15.58 -6.08
CA ASN A 169 2.52 -15.15 -7.47
C ASN A 169 3.52 -15.98 -8.30
N PRO A 170 3.05 -16.81 -9.27
CA PRO A 170 3.93 -17.69 -10.05
C PRO A 170 5.02 -16.92 -10.81
N GLY A 171 6.25 -17.37 -10.69
CA GLY A 171 7.40 -16.74 -11.34
C GLY A 171 7.91 -15.47 -10.66
N SER A 172 7.30 -15.04 -9.55
CA SER A 172 7.81 -13.90 -8.79
C SER A 172 8.98 -14.29 -7.89
N THR A 173 9.84 -13.32 -7.60
CA THR A 173 10.94 -13.43 -6.64
C THR A 173 10.79 -12.39 -5.54
N ASP A 174 11.58 -12.53 -4.48
CA ASP A 174 11.63 -11.54 -3.40
C ASP A 174 12.02 -10.16 -3.95
N CYS A 175 11.20 -9.15 -3.67
CA CYS A 175 11.51 -7.78 -4.03
C CYS A 175 12.67 -7.24 -3.19
N ASN A 176 13.59 -6.56 -3.83
CA ASN A 176 14.69 -5.85 -3.19
C ASN A 176 15.15 -4.67 -4.06
N THR A 177 15.97 -3.78 -3.51
CA THR A 177 16.46 -2.58 -4.22
C THR A 177 17.37 -2.87 -5.42
N SER A 178 17.84 -4.10 -5.56
CA SER A 178 18.68 -4.56 -6.68
C SER A 178 17.88 -5.43 -7.66
N SER A 179 16.56 -5.50 -7.52
CA SER A 179 15.70 -6.23 -8.46
C SER A 179 15.86 -5.64 -9.86
N ASP A 180 16.03 -6.52 -10.86
CA ASP A 180 16.02 -6.11 -12.26
C ASP A 180 14.62 -6.32 -12.84
N PRO A 181 13.90 -5.25 -13.18
CA PRO A 181 12.57 -5.36 -13.77
C PRO A 181 12.56 -6.12 -15.11
N ASN A 182 13.69 -6.13 -15.84
CA ASN A 182 13.81 -6.84 -17.11
C ASN A 182 14.04 -8.33 -16.92
N ALA A 183 14.74 -8.71 -15.85
CA ALA A 183 15.00 -10.12 -15.55
C ALA A 183 13.78 -10.81 -14.90
N ASN A 184 12.91 -10.07 -14.23
CA ASN A 184 11.72 -10.61 -13.57
C ASN A 184 10.47 -9.79 -13.91
N PRO A 185 9.60 -10.28 -14.79
CA PRO A 185 8.37 -9.58 -15.17
C PRO A 185 7.28 -9.63 -14.09
N ARG A 186 7.48 -10.38 -12.98
CA ARG A 186 6.49 -10.51 -11.88
C ARG A 186 6.86 -9.62 -10.71
N ASP A 187 5.86 -9.31 -9.88
CA ASP A 187 6.01 -8.40 -8.74
C ASP A 187 5.33 -8.98 -7.49
N ARG A 188 5.63 -8.41 -6.32
CA ARG A 188 4.96 -8.65 -5.04
C ARG A 188 4.75 -7.31 -4.34
N HIS A 189 3.87 -6.48 -4.89
CA HIS A 189 3.69 -5.09 -4.47
C HIS A 189 2.39 -4.89 -3.70
N LEU A 190 2.48 -4.30 -2.50
CA LEU A 190 1.36 -3.77 -1.73
C LEU A 190 1.43 -2.24 -1.72
N LEU A 191 0.43 -1.59 -2.32
CA LEU A 191 0.28 -0.14 -2.33
C LEU A 191 -0.84 0.27 -1.37
N LEU A 192 -0.52 1.06 -0.37
CA LEU A 192 -1.47 1.59 0.60
C LEU A 192 -1.89 3.02 0.25
N LEU A 193 -3.16 3.33 0.48
CA LEU A 193 -3.71 4.68 0.38
C LEU A 193 -3.91 5.29 1.77
N GLY A 194 -2.96 6.13 2.17
CA GLY A 194 -3.11 7.05 3.29
C GLY A 194 -3.92 8.29 2.91
N SER A 195 -3.51 9.42 3.43
CA SER A 195 -4.05 10.76 3.18
C SER A 195 -3.08 11.78 3.76
N ILE A 196 -3.25 13.05 3.44
CA ILE A 196 -2.65 14.13 4.24
C ILE A 196 -3.10 14.01 5.72
N ALA A 197 -4.29 13.46 5.99
CA ALA A 197 -4.77 13.13 7.32
C ALA A 197 -3.95 12.03 8.03
N SER A 198 -3.01 11.38 7.35
CA SER A 198 -2.01 10.51 7.97
C SER A 198 -0.85 11.29 8.59
N LEU A 199 -0.65 12.53 8.18
CA LEU A 199 0.51 13.36 8.49
C LEU A 199 0.14 14.60 9.29
N ALA A 200 -1.08 15.11 9.07
CA ALA A 200 -1.57 16.33 9.70
C ALA A 200 -3.00 16.14 10.23
N PRO A 201 -3.39 16.85 11.30
CA PRO A 201 -4.74 16.75 11.84
C PRO A 201 -5.75 17.36 10.86
N ILE A 202 -6.89 16.69 10.69
CA ILE A 202 -8.04 17.22 9.97
C ILE A 202 -9.15 17.53 11.00
N PRO A 203 -9.46 18.79 11.26
CA PRO A 203 -10.53 19.17 12.17
C PRO A 203 -11.87 18.53 11.77
N ILE A 204 -12.71 18.21 12.76
CA ILE A 204 -14.08 17.69 12.60
C ILE A 204 -14.13 16.27 11.97
N GLN A 205 -12.99 15.61 11.77
CA GLN A 205 -12.90 14.26 11.19
C GLN A 205 -12.02 13.32 12.05
N PRO A 206 -12.32 13.16 13.37
CA PRO A 206 -11.44 12.39 14.26
C PRO A 206 -11.32 10.91 13.87
N GLN A 207 -12.39 10.24 13.44
CA GLN A 207 -12.33 8.85 12.99
C GLN A 207 -11.50 8.69 11.70
N TYR A 208 -11.72 9.60 10.75
CA TYR A 208 -10.94 9.58 9.50
C TYR A 208 -9.46 9.82 9.78
N GLY A 209 -9.13 10.82 10.58
CA GLY A 209 -7.76 11.10 11.01
C GLY A 209 -7.13 9.93 11.74
N ALA A 210 -7.82 9.32 12.70
CA ALA A 210 -7.35 8.14 13.42
C ALA A 210 -7.08 6.97 12.47
N ALA A 211 -8.01 6.65 11.55
CA ALA A 211 -7.84 5.58 10.59
C ALA A 211 -6.64 5.82 9.67
N LYS A 212 -6.47 7.05 9.15
CA LYS A 212 -5.37 7.38 8.23
C LYS A 212 -4.01 7.45 8.93
N HIS A 213 -3.92 7.91 10.18
CA HIS A 213 -2.72 7.77 11.00
C HIS A 213 -2.38 6.29 11.27
N ALA A 214 -3.39 5.45 11.51
CA ALA A 214 -3.19 4.02 11.68
C ALA A 214 -2.65 3.35 10.40
N VAL A 215 -3.12 3.75 9.20
CA VAL A 215 -2.57 3.26 7.92
C VAL A 215 -1.11 3.67 7.74
N LEU A 216 -0.72 4.90 8.15
CA LEU A 216 0.69 5.31 8.17
C LEU A 216 1.51 4.46 9.16
N GLY A 217 0.98 4.23 10.37
CA GLY A 217 1.61 3.36 11.37
C GLY A 217 1.79 1.93 10.84
N LEU A 218 0.78 1.39 10.14
CA LEU A 218 0.84 0.09 9.47
C LEU A 218 1.95 0.08 8.41
N PHE A 219 2.00 1.07 7.53
CA PHE A 219 3.05 1.20 6.52
C PHE A 219 4.45 1.23 7.14
N ARG A 220 4.67 2.09 8.14
CA ARG A 220 5.98 2.23 8.80
C ARG A 220 6.42 0.94 9.50
N SER A 221 5.49 0.19 10.08
CA SER A 221 5.78 -1.10 10.70
C SER A 221 6.06 -2.19 9.68
N LEU A 222 5.27 -2.25 8.60
CA LEU A 222 5.39 -3.28 7.57
C LEU A 222 6.63 -3.08 6.68
N ARG A 223 7.02 -1.84 6.36
CA ARG A 223 8.19 -1.59 5.50
C ARG A 223 9.49 -2.17 6.07
N SER A 224 9.56 -2.31 7.40
CA SER A 224 10.72 -2.92 8.09
C SER A 224 10.64 -4.44 8.21
N SER A 225 9.52 -5.07 7.87
CA SER A 225 9.30 -6.51 8.07
C SER A 225 8.80 -7.26 6.83
N SER A 226 8.21 -6.57 5.86
CA SER A 226 7.63 -7.18 4.65
C SER A 226 8.63 -7.92 3.76
N PHE A 227 9.92 -7.60 3.88
CA PHE A 227 11.00 -8.32 3.22
C PHE A 227 11.04 -9.82 3.59
N MET A 228 10.52 -10.22 4.77
CA MET A 228 10.45 -11.63 5.17
C MET A 228 9.61 -12.47 4.24
N GLN A 229 8.63 -11.86 3.56
CA GLN A 229 7.80 -12.47 2.53
C GLN A 229 8.21 -12.05 1.11
N GLY A 230 9.28 -11.24 1.00
CA GLY A 230 9.72 -10.69 -0.27
C GLY A 230 8.74 -9.71 -0.89
N VAL A 231 7.87 -9.09 -0.08
CA VAL A 231 6.86 -8.12 -0.51
C VAL A 231 7.40 -6.70 -0.35
N ARG A 232 7.30 -5.91 -1.41
CA ARG A 232 7.55 -4.48 -1.33
C ARG A 232 6.27 -3.72 -1.00
N ILE A 233 6.40 -2.67 -0.19
CA ILE A 233 5.27 -1.87 0.26
C ILE A 233 5.56 -0.39 0.04
N ASN A 234 4.57 0.36 -0.44
CA ASN A 234 4.65 1.81 -0.59
C ASN A 234 3.32 2.46 -0.14
N LEU A 235 3.37 3.77 0.12
CA LEU A 235 2.24 4.53 0.63
C LEU A 235 2.03 5.80 -0.19
N LEU A 236 0.77 6.12 -0.52
CA LEU A 236 0.38 7.42 -1.06
C LEU A 236 -0.42 8.20 -0.02
N CYS A 237 -0.10 9.46 0.14
CA CYS A 237 -0.78 10.39 1.04
C CYS A 237 -1.35 11.58 0.25
N PRO A 238 -2.47 11.40 -0.47
CA PRO A 238 -3.09 12.51 -1.20
C PRO A 238 -3.59 13.59 -0.23
N TYR A 239 -3.40 14.85 -0.61
CA TYR A 239 -4.01 16.02 0.00
C TYR A 239 -5.50 16.10 -0.38
N PHE A 240 -6.11 17.27 -0.35
CA PHE A 240 -7.44 17.45 -0.89
C PHE A 240 -7.38 17.43 -2.41
N ILE A 241 -7.85 16.35 -2.99
CA ILE A 241 -7.87 16.11 -4.44
C ILE A 241 -9.30 16.24 -4.94
N ASP A 242 -9.48 16.81 -6.11
CA ASP A 242 -10.80 17.00 -6.71
C ASP A 242 -11.46 15.65 -7.08
N THR A 243 -12.19 15.08 -6.12
CA THR A 243 -12.89 13.81 -6.23
C THR A 243 -14.25 13.88 -5.56
N PRO A 244 -15.16 12.94 -5.81
CA PRO A 244 -16.46 12.87 -5.15
C PRO A 244 -16.42 12.73 -3.63
N ILE A 245 -15.29 12.33 -3.05
CA ILE A 245 -15.10 12.22 -1.59
C ILE A 245 -15.01 13.60 -0.92
N VAL A 246 -14.59 14.64 -1.66
CA VAL A 246 -14.51 16.02 -1.17
C VAL A 246 -15.90 16.66 -1.25
N THR A 247 -16.57 16.73 -0.11
CA THR A 247 -17.90 17.30 0.00
C THR A 247 -17.91 18.81 -0.32
N THR A 248 -19.08 19.35 -0.68
CA THR A 248 -19.28 20.80 -0.90
C THR A 248 -18.85 21.62 0.32
N GLY A 249 -19.15 21.13 1.53
CA GLY A 249 -18.71 21.79 2.78
C GLY A 249 -17.19 21.84 2.92
N ALA A 250 -16.49 20.75 2.58
CA ALA A 250 -15.03 20.72 2.56
C ALA A 250 -14.45 21.69 1.52
N ARG A 251 -15.06 21.77 0.31
CA ARG A 251 -14.65 22.74 -0.72
C ARG A 251 -14.80 24.18 -0.24
N ILE A 252 -15.89 24.49 0.47
CA ILE A 252 -16.11 25.82 1.06
C ILE A 252 -15.09 26.10 2.18
N ALA A 253 -14.80 25.10 3.04
CA ALA A 253 -13.82 25.24 4.11
C ALA A 253 -12.38 25.44 3.59
N LEU A 254 -12.08 24.90 2.42
CA LEU A 254 -10.80 25.12 1.71
C LEU A 254 -10.73 26.49 1.02
N ALA A 255 -11.77 27.31 1.06
CA ALA A 255 -12.00 28.64 0.55
C ALA A 255 -10.80 29.27 -0.19
N GLY A 256 -10.64 29.01 -1.49
CA GLY A 256 -9.52 29.51 -2.28
C GLY A 256 -8.22 28.73 -2.18
N GLY A 257 -8.15 27.68 -1.35
CA GLY A 257 -7.04 26.72 -1.36
C GLY A 257 -7.08 25.87 -2.62
N ALA A 258 -5.91 25.69 -3.25
CA ALA A 258 -5.81 24.88 -4.45
C ALA A 258 -6.09 23.39 -4.12
N LEU A 259 -6.88 22.74 -4.95
CA LEU A 259 -7.09 21.29 -4.93
C LEU A 259 -6.02 20.62 -5.80
N GLY A 260 -5.54 19.48 -5.36
CA GLY A 260 -4.73 18.60 -6.21
C GLY A 260 -5.59 17.91 -7.28
N LYS A 261 -4.95 17.30 -8.25
CA LYS A 261 -5.60 16.62 -9.38
C LYS A 261 -5.49 15.09 -9.24
N VAL A 262 -6.50 14.39 -9.72
CA VAL A 262 -6.50 12.91 -9.77
C VAL A 262 -5.33 12.39 -10.60
N GLU A 263 -4.98 13.07 -11.67
CA GLU A 263 -3.89 12.70 -12.58
C GLU A 263 -2.54 12.66 -11.86
N ASP A 264 -2.28 13.58 -10.93
CA ASP A 264 -1.04 13.60 -10.15
C ASP A 264 -0.98 12.41 -9.15
N VAL A 265 -2.14 12.02 -8.59
CA VAL A 265 -2.23 10.80 -7.75
C VAL A 265 -2.01 9.54 -8.59
N VAL A 266 -2.55 9.51 -9.81
CA VAL A 266 -2.36 8.40 -10.76
C VAL A 266 -0.90 8.31 -11.20
N ASP A 267 -0.23 9.44 -11.41
CA ASP A 267 1.19 9.48 -11.73
C ASP A 267 2.03 8.89 -10.59
N ALA A 268 1.83 9.37 -9.37
CA ALA A 268 2.54 8.88 -8.19
C ALA A 268 2.33 7.37 -7.96
N ALA A 269 1.09 6.88 -8.09
CA ALA A 269 0.76 5.46 -7.99
C ALA A 269 1.45 4.64 -9.09
N THR A 270 1.48 5.18 -10.31
CA THR A 270 2.08 4.50 -11.45
C THR A 270 3.59 4.41 -11.32
N ARG A 271 4.28 5.45 -10.80
CA ARG A 271 5.70 5.41 -10.46
C ARG A 271 6.02 4.24 -9.54
N PHE A 272 5.28 4.09 -8.45
CA PHE A 272 5.46 2.96 -7.54
C PHE A 272 5.18 1.61 -8.19
N THR A 273 4.15 1.53 -9.04
CA THR A 273 3.73 0.25 -9.63
C THR A 273 4.59 -0.14 -10.82
N ALA A 274 5.16 0.83 -11.53
CA ALA A 274 5.99 0.61 -12.72
C ALA A 274 7.48 0.36 -12.41
N ASP A 275 7.93 0.50 -11.16
CA ASP A 275 9.32 0.27 -10.79
C ASP A 275 9.41 -0.63 -9.54
N SER A 276 9.82 -1.89 -9.74
CA SER A 276 9.97 -2.87 -8.66
C SER A 276 11.12 -2.58 -7.70
N ARG A 277 12.00 -1.62 -8.02
CA ARG A 277 13.13 -1.22 -7.18
C ARG A 277 12.72 -0.25 -6.08
N ILE A 278 11.52 0.35 -6.17
CA ILE A 278 11.02 1.30 -5.17
C ILE A 278 10.34 0.54 -4.03
N LEU A 279 10.95 0.57 -2.87
CA LEU A 279 10.51 -0.13 -1.66
C LEU A 279 10.49 0.82 -0.46
N GLY A 280 9.43 0.73 0.34
CA GLY A 280 9.33 1.43 1.62
C GLY A 280 9.19 2.95 1.52
N ARG A 281 8.74 3.45 0.37
CA ARG A 281 8.59 4.88 0.09
C ARG A 281 7.18 5.37 0.23
N SER A 282 7.03 6.63 0.63
CA SER A 282 5.74 7.30 0.74
C SER A 282 5.76 8.64 0.01
N LEU A 283 4.72 8.90 -0.78
CA LEU A 283 4.57 10.15 -1.52
C LEU A 283 3.34 10.92 -1.05
N VAL A 284 3.52 12.22 -0.85
CA VAL A 284 2.43 13.19 -0.65
C VAL A 284 2.08 13.78 -2.00
N ILE A 285 0.81 13.90 -2.28
CA ILE A 285 0.32 14.49 -3.53
C ILE A 285 -0.60 15.66 -3.19
N GLY A 286 -0.29 16.84 -3.68
CA GLY A 286 -1.03 18.07 -3.43
C GLY A 286 -1.37 18.83 -4.69
N PRO A 287 -1.81 20.09 -4.56
CA PRO A 287 -1.87 21.00 -5.68
C PRO A 287 -0.48 21.27 -6.22
N LYS A 288 -0.38 21.57 -7.49
CA LYS A 288 0.87 22.02 -8.09
C LYS A 288 1.32 23.34 -7.48
N LEU A 289 2.54 23.38 -7.00
CA LEU A 289 3.16 24.53 -6.37
C LEU A 289 4.49 24.85 -7.10
N ASN A 290 4.79 26.14 -7.26
CA ASN A 290 6.10 26.55 -7.71
C ASN A 290 7.04 26.59 -6.51
N VAL A 291 8.10 25.83 -6.57
CA VAL A 291 9.07 25.66 -5.49
C VAL A 291 10.49 25.80 -6.01
N ARG A 292 11.41 26.20 -5.13
CA ARG A 292 12.84 26.20 -5.37
C ARG A 292 13.51 25.45 -4.23
N GLN A 293 14.49 24.62 -4.55
CA GLN A 293 15.33 23.99 -3.55
C GLN A 293 16.47 24.96 -3.17
N GLU A 294 16.59 25.26 -1.89
CA GLU A 294 17.66 26.10 -1.34
C GLU A 294 18.95 25.27 -1.19
N GLU A 295 20.11 25.97 -1.00
CA GLU A 295 21.39 25.29 -0.84
C GLU A 295 21.45 24.29 0.35
N ASN A 296 20.65 24.51 1.38
CA ASN A 296 20.51 23.61 2.53
C ASN A 296 19.62 22.38 2.26
N GLY A 297 19.08 22.26 1.04
CA GLY A 297 18.17 21.18 0.65
C GLY A 297 16.68 21.42 0.97
N GLU A 298 16.34 22.50 1.67
CA GLU A 298 14.95 22.84 1.97
C GLU A 298 14.21 23.38 0.73
N TRP A 299 12.89 23.14 0.69
CA TRP A 299 12.03 23.62 -0.38
C TRP A 299 11.28 24.86 0.07
N THR A 300 11.39 25.95 -0.71
CA THR A 300 10.65 27.18 -0.48
C THR A 300 9.64 27.44 -1.59
N LEU A 301 8.46 27.95 -1.20
CA LEU A 301 7.47 28.44 -2.15
C LEU A 301 7.97 29.71 -2.81
N VAL A 302 7.89 29.78 -4.13
CA VAL A 302 8.30 30.93 -4.90
C VAL A 302 7.15 31.46 -5.75
N ALA A 303 7.21 32.76 -6.11
CA ALA A 303 6.26 33.33 -7.06
C ALA A 303 6.38 32.62 -8.41
N LYS A 304 5.31 32.68 -9.21
CA LYS A 304 5.32 32.10 -10.54
C LYS A 304 6.42 32.75 -11.38
N ASP A 305 7.25 31.91 -11.99
CA ASP A 305 8.31 32.26 -12.95
C ASP A 305 9.63 32.90 -12.46
N PRO A 306 10.17 32.64 -11.25
CA PRO A 306 11.57 32.95 -11.03
C PRO A 306 12.47 31.95 -11.78
N PRO A 307 13.68 32.32 -12.20
CA PRO A 307 14.67 31.34 -12.64
C PRO A 307 14.85 30.25 -11.59
N GLU A 308 15.00 28.99 -12.02
CA GLU A 308 15.21 27.82 -11.14
C GLU A 308 14.00 27.35 -10.34
N SER A 309 12.80 27.86 -10.61
CA SER A 309 11.57 27.29 -10.05
C SER A 309 11.12 26.05 -10.82
N GLN A 310 10.61 25.07 -10.08
CA GLN A 310 9.94 23.93 -10.67
C GLN A 310 8.49 23.82 -10.16
N GLU A 311 7.60 23.43 -11.03
CA GLU A 311 6.22 23.13 -10.65
C GLU A 311 6.12 21.67 -10.23
N THR A 312 5.77 21.39 -8.96
CA THR A 312 5.60 20.03 -8.47
C THR A 312 4.30 19.86 -7.70
N ALA A 313 3.71 18.69 -7.83
CA ALA A 313 2.52 18.25 -7.09
C ALA A 313 2.82 17.07 -6.16
N ILE A 314 4.01 16.47 -6.27
CA ILE A 314 4.38 15.23 -5.58
C ILE A 314 5.64 15.49 -4.76
N TRP A 315 5.61 15.07 -3.50
CA TRP A 315 6.73 15.16 -2.57
C TRP A 315 6.92 13.83 -1.85
N GLU A 316 8.13 13.54 -1.44
CA GLU A 316 8.41 12.41 -0.58
C GLU A 316 8.17 12.76 0.89
N ALA A 317 7.59 11.82 1.64
CA ALA A 317 7.43 11.91 3.08
C ALA A 317 8.22 10.80 3.77
N TYR A 318 8.80 11.09 4.94
CA TYR A 318 9.60 10.13 5.70
C TYR A 318 10.78 9.54 4.92
N ALA A 319 11.40 10.36 4.09
CA ALA A 319 12.55 9.94 3.29
C ALA A 319 13.76 9.57 4.17
N GLU A 320 13.91 10.22 5.31
CA GLU A 320 15.12 10.20 6.13
C GLU A 320 14.93 9.57 7.53
N ASP A 321 13.74 9.05 7.84
CA ASP A 321 13.47 8.41 9.13
C ASP A 321 13.93 6.94 9.20
N TRP A 322 14.60 6.47 8.16
CA TRP A 322 14.97 5.06 8.02
C TRP A 322 16.10 4.66 8.95
N GLU A 323 17.09 5.51 9.18
CA GLU A 323 18.27 5.14 9.99
C GLU A 323 17.90 4.73 11.41
N ASP A 324 16.97 5.45 12.05
CA ASP A 324 16.50 5.11 13.39
C ASP A 324 15.71 3.80 13.41
N SER A 325 14.84 3.61 12.40
CA SER A 325 14.07 2.38 12.22
C SER A 325 14.97 1.20 11.85
N GLU A 326 15.98 1.40 11.02
CA GLU A 326 16.91 0.38 10.58
C GLU A 326 17.79 -0.11 11.74
N ALA A 327 18.26 0.76 12.63
CA ALA A 327 19.07 0.39 13.79
C ALA A 327 18.32 -0.59 14.70
N PHE A 328 17.03 -0.33 14.97
CA PHE A 328 16.19 -1.24 15.73
C PHE A 328 15.97 -2.56 14.99
N CYS A 329 15.62 -2.51 13.70
CA CYS A 329 15.38 -3.68 12.87
C CYS A 329 16.62 -4.57 12.75
N ARG A 330 17.81 -3.99 12.57
CA ARG A 330 19.09 -4.72 12.55
C ARG A 330 19.35 -5.41 13.87
N SER A 331 19.10 -4.74 14.98
CA SER A 331 19.25 -5.31 16.31
C SER A 331 18.27 -6.46 16.54
N LEU A 332 16.99 -6.26 16.20
CA LEU A 332 15.97 -7.30 16.29
C LEU A 332 16.33 -8.53 15.44
N VAL A 333 16.78 -8.33 14.20
CA VAL A 333 17.20 -9.43 13.32
C VAL A 333 18.39 -10.18 13.87
N ARG A 334 19.39 -9.49 14.47
CA ARG A 334 20.51 -10.15 15.15
C ARG A 334 20.03 -11.03 16.29
N VAL A 335 19.10 -10.53 17.10
CA VAL A 335 18.48 -11.29 18.20
C VAL A 335 17.73 -12.51 17.67
N LEU A 336 16.88 -12.33 16.64
CA LEU A 336 16.13 -13.44 16.02
C LEU A 336 17.07 -14.49 15.41
N ASN A 337 18.15 -14.07 14.74
CA ASN A 337 19.16 -14.99 14.22
C ASN A 337 19.89 -15.75 15.35
N ALA A 338 20.18 -15.09 16.48
CA ALA A 338 20.74 -15.75 17.66
C ALA A 338 19.77 -16.79 18.23
N PHE A 339 18.47 -16.47 18.33
CA PHE A 339 17.45 -17.42 18.77
C PHE A 339 17.28 -18.60 17.82
N GLN A 340 17.33 -18.39 16.51
CA GLN A 340 17.28 -19.48 15.53
C GLN A 340 18.51 -20.40 15.67
N LYS A 341 19.67 -19.82 15.89
CA LYS A 341 20.92 -20.57 16.10
C LYS A 341 20.87 -21.42 17.38
N THR A 342 20.38 -20.85 18.47
CA THR A 342 20.19 -21.58 19.74
C THR A 342 19.10 -22.63 19.65
N ARG A 343 18.02 -22.41 18.92
CA ARG A 343 16.96 -23.39 18.68
C ARG A 343 17.45 -24.60 17.88
N GLY A 344 18.34 -24.36 16.90
CA GLY A 344 19.04 -25.43 16.18
C GLY A 344 19.89 -26.29 17.11
N TRP A 345 20.63 -25.70 18.04
CA TRP A 345 21.43 -26.40 19.02
C TRP A 345 20.59 -27.18 20.05
N VAL A 346 19.47 -26.58 20.49
CA VAL A 346 18.54 -27.24 21.43
C VAL A 346 17.78 -28.39 20.74
N GLY A 347 17.40 -28.24 19.46
CA GLY A 347 16.83 -29.33 18.67
C GLY A 347 17.81 -30.50 18.52
N TRP A 348 19.06 -30.20 18.13
CA TRP A 348 20.13 -31.18 17.99
C TRP A 348 20.43 -31.89 19.33
N ALA A 349 20.52 -31.13 20.44
CA ALA A 349 20.73 -31.73 21.78
C ALA A 349 19.56 -32.64 22.18
N LYS A 350 18.29 -32.26 21.89
CA LYS A 350 17.13 -33.13 22.14
C LYS A 350 17.16 -34.38 21.27
N ASP A 351 17.56 -34.28 20.04
CA ASP A 351 17.63 -35.43 19.10
C ASP A 351 18.73 -36.40 19.56
N ILE A 352 19.89 -35.91 20.02
CA ILE A 352 20.97 -36.75 20.60
C ILE A 352 20.50 -37.42 21.88
N ILE A 353 19.89 -36.66 22.80
CA ILE A 353 19.38 -37.21 24.05
C ILE A 353 18.33 -38.30 23.78
N GLY A 354 17.45 -38.05 22.81
CA GLY A 354 16.47 -39.01 22.32
C GLY A 354 17.13 -40.29 21.77
N ALA A 355 18.10 -40.11 20.86
CA ALA A 355 18.83 -41.23 20.24
C ALA A 355 19.61 -42.08 21.31
N VAL A 356 20.28 -41.42 22.25
CA VAL A 356 20.96 -42.09 23.36
C VAL A 356 19.97 -42.78 24.30
N GLY A 357 18.83 -42.13 24.60
CA GLY A 357 17.77 -42.72 25.43
C GLY A 357 17.14 -43.96 24.79
N TYR A 358 16.96 -43.98 23.48
CA TYR A 358 16.54 -45.17 22.74
C TYR A 358 17.64 -46.25 22.69
N GLY A 359 18.91 -45.87 22.47
CA GLY A 359 20.02 -46.79 22.41
C GLY A 359 20.33 -47.48 23.76
N LEU A 360 20.02 -46.81 24.84
CA LEU A 360 20.21 -47.33 26.21
C LEU A 360 18.94 -47.95 26.80
N GLY A 361 17.84 -48.02 26.05
CA GLY A 361 16.60 -48.66 26.47
C GLY A 361 15.76 -47.89 27.50
N PHE A 362 16.06 -46.60 27.74
CA PHE A 362 15.33 -45.75 28.68
C PHE A 362 14.01 -45.20 28.11
N ILE A 363 13.86 -45.18 26.78
CA ILE A 363 12.67 -44.70 26.08
C ILE A 363 12.17 -45.85 25.20
N ARG A 364 10.93 -46.32 25.45
CA ARG A 364 10.22 -47.24 24.55
C ARG A 364 9.46 -46.50 23.49
N ARG A 365 9.36 -47.09 22.26
CA ARG A 365 8.51 -46.60 21.17
C ARG A 365 7.09 -46.52 21.59
#